data_4144b5c652a35827e972d0a231e73ec5
#
_entry.id   4144b5c652a35827e972d0a231e73ec5
#
_cell.length_a   1.000
_cell.length_b   1.000
_cell.length_c   1.000
_cell.angle_alpha   90.00
_cell.angle_beta   90.00
_cell.angle_gamma   90.00
#
_symmetry.space_group_name_H-M   'P 1'
#
loop_
_entity.id
_entity.type
_entity.pdbx_description
1 polymer ?
#
loop_
_entity_poly.entity_id
_entity_poly.type
_entity_poly.pdbx_seq_one_letter_code
_entity_poly.pdbx_strand_id
1 'polypeptide(L)'
;LVLTKAGAETRRCVAVNRALERNLAASEREISQLRVDADALRRAGRADPVTGLAARRVYDIALKEHVLLAAHDHLPLAVMVMDVDDFAHFRTSYGQVMGDQVLRLIGRTILENVKGQDTVSRHGDQSFAVILPETRLAQAEATAESIRAAIAARSIVNRRTRATLGQVTLSLGIAELRNGETHADLMRRAAEALHAAKVGGSNRVVCAQ
;
A
#
# COMPACT_ATOMS: atom_id res chain seq x y z
N LEU A 1 -15.14 -20.04 -70.50
CA LEU A 1 -16.08 -19.91 -69.31
C LEU A 1 -15.47 -20.42 -68.00
N VAL A 2 -14.66 -21.55 -67.98
CA VAL A 2 -14.06 -22.09 -66.76
C VAL A 2 -12.91 -21.22 -66.24
N LEU A 3 -12.04 -20.72 -67.10
CA LEU A 3 -10.90 -19.90 -66.74
C LEU A 3 -11.29 -18.51 -66.16
N THR A 4 -12.40 -17.93 -66.61
CA THR A 4 -12.95 -16.67 -66.12
C THR A 4 -13.53 -16.80 -64.70
N LYS A 5 -14.10 -17.97 -64.38
CA LYS A 5 -14.69 -18.23 -63.05
C LYS A 5 -13.59 -18.45 -62.01
N ALA A 6 -12.55 -19.25 -62.36
CA ALA A 6 -11.38 -19.48 -61.50
C ALA A 6 -10.62 -18.18 -61.18
N GLY A 7 -10.47 -17.26 -62.14
CA GLY A 7 -9.85 -15.96 -61.91
C GLY A 7 -10.68 -15.02 -61.06
N ALA A 8 -12.01 -15.13 -61.04
CA ALA A 8 -12.88 -14.35 -60.16
C ALA A 8 -12.80 -14.86 -58.72
N GLU A 9 -12.78 -16.19 -58.53
CA GLU A 9 -12.64 -16.81 -57.20
C GLU A 9 -11.29 -16.50 -56.56
N THR A 10 -10.21 -16.56 -57.32
CA THR A 10 -8.86 -16.19 -56.86
C THR A 10 -8.81 -14.72 -56.38
N ARG A 11 -9.40 -13.79 -57.14
CA ARG A 11 -9.46 -12.37 -56.76
C ARG A 11 -10.28 -12.18 -55.48
N ARG A 12 -11.37 -12.93 -55.30
CA ARG A 12 -12.20 -12.90 -54.08
C ARG A 12 -11.43 -13.45 -52.87
N CYS A 13 -10.71 -14.56 -53.01
CA CYS A 13 -9.83 -15.10 -51.96
C CYS A 13 -8.73 -14.09 -51.56
N VAL A 14 -8.06 -13.46 -52.52
CA VAL A 14 -7.06 -12.44 -52.23
C VAL A 14 -7.65 -11.21 -51.51
N ALA A 15 -8.84 -10.78 -51.89
CA ALA A 15 -9.52 -9.67 -51.22
C ALA A 15 -9.92 -10.01 -49.79
N VAL A 16 -10.42 -11.25 -49.55
CA VAL A 16 -10.75 -11.73 -48.20
C VAL A 16 -9.49 -11.87 -47.32
N ASN A 17 -8.39 -12.45 -47.87
CA ASN A 17 -7.15 -12.55 -47.13
C ASN A 17 -6.59 -11.17 -46.74
N ARG A 18 -6.61 -10.20 -47.63
CA ARG A 18 -6.17 -8.83 -47.34
C ARG A 18 -7.06 -8.13 -46.27
N ALA A 19 -8.35 -8.48 -46.23
CA ALA A 19 -9.26 -7.96 -45.22
C ALA A 19 -8.98 -8.62 -43.85
N LEU A 20 -8.73 -9.95 -43.82
CA LEU A 20 -8.32 -10.69 -42.63
C LEU A 20 -6.99 -10.20 -42.06
N GLU A 21 -5.98 -9.99 -42.92
CA GLU A 21 -4.69 -9.45 -42.49
C GLU A 21 -4.83 -8.07 -41.87
N ARG A 22 -5.67 -7.21 -42.44
CA ARG A 22 -5.94 -5.87 -41.89
C ARG A 22 -6.65 -5.97 -40.52
N ASN A 23 -7.63 -6.86 -40.42
CA ASN A 23 -8.34 -7.07 -39.14
C ASN A 23 -7.41 -7.66 -38.08
N LEU A 24 -6.56 -8.62 -38.45
CA LEU A 24 -5.54 -9.19 -37.56
C LEU A 24 -4.59 -8.10 -37.04
N ALA A 25 -4.03 -7.29 -37.95
CA ALA A 25 -3.14 -6.21 -37.56
C ALA A 25 -3.82 -5.11 -36.71
N ALA A 26 -5.12 -4.88 -36.90
CA ALA A 26 -5.90 -3.97 -36.05
C ALA A 26 -6.10 -4.57 -34.65
N SER A 27 -6.49 -5.84 -34.55
CA SER A 27 -6.65 -6.55 -33.28
C SER A 27 -5.34 -6.66 -32.49
N GLU A 28 -4.24 -6.91 -33.15
CA GLU A 28 -2.90 -6.94 -32.52
C GLU A 28 -2.52 -5.59 -31.92
N ARG A 29 -2.83 -4.48 -32.60
CA ARG A 29 -2.59 -3.13 -32.07
C ARG A 29 -3.47 -2.84 -30.86
N GLU A 30 -4.74 -3.22 -30.93
CA GLU A 30 -5.68 -3.04 -29.82
C GLU A 30 -5.26 -3.85 -28.58
N ILE A 31 -4.87 -5.12 -28.75
CA ILE A 31 -4.33 -5.95 -27.68
C ILE A 31 -3.07 -5.32 -27.07
N SER A 32 -2.17 -4.81 -27.91
CA SER A 32 -0.96 -4.14 -27.44
C SER A 32 -1.29 -2.90 -26.61
N GLN A 33 -2.23 -2.08 -27.06
CA GLN A 33 -2.67 -0.88 -26.33
C GLN A 33 -3.33 -1.25 -25.02
N LEU A 34 -4.25 -2.21 -25.02
CA LEU A 34 -4.92 -2.68 -23.79
C LEU A 34 -3.92 -3.23 -22.76
N ARG A 35 -2.85 -3.90 -23.20
CA ARG A 35 -1.77 -4.35 -22.30
C ARG A 35 -1.04 -3.19 -21.68
N VAL A 36 -0.68 -2.17 -22.45
CA VAL A 36 -0.02 -0.95 -21.95
C VAL A 36 -0.91 -0.23 -20.94
N ASP A 37 -2.19 -0.09 -21.25
CA ASP A 37 -3.16 0.56 -20.35
C ASP A 37 -3.39 -0.24 -19.08
N ALA A 38 -3.49 -1.57 -19.17
CA ALA A 38 -3.60 -2.45 -18.00
C ALA A 38 -2.36 -2.37 -17.11
N ASP A 39 -1.16 -2.31 -17.68
CA ASP A 39 0.09 -2.17 -16.93
C ASP A 39 0.24 -0.76 -16.33
N ALA A 40 -0.26 0.27 -16.98
CA ALA A 40 -0.33 1.62 -16.42
C ALA A 40 -1.29 1.67 -15.21
N LEU A 41 -2.48 1.08 -15.33
CA LEU A 41 -3.44 0.97 -14.23
C LEU A 41 -2.91 0.11 -13.07
N ARG A 42 -2.22 -0.99 -13.36
CA ARG A 42 -1.55 -1.81 -12.33
C ARG A 42 -0.47 -1.04 -11.60
N ARG A 43 0.31 -0.22 -12.30
CA ARG A 43 1.35 0.64 -11.70
C ARG A 43 0.74 1.77 -10.89
N ALA A 44 -0.31 2.43 -11.38
CA ALA A 44 -1.04 3.47 -10.65
C ALA A 44 -1.69 2.94 -9.37
N GLY A 45 -2.14 1.66 -9.34
CA GLY A 45 -2.71 1.02 -8.14
C GLY A 45 -1.68 0.47 -7.14
N ARG A 46 -0.36 0.60 -7.41
CA ARG A 46 0.69 0.08 -6.52
C ARG A 46 1.10 1.04 -5.41
N ALA A 47 0.95 2.32 -5.62
CA ALA A 47 1.32 3.34 -4.66
C ALA A 47 0.14 4.24 -4.32
N ASP A 48 0.07 4.67 -3.07
CA ASP A 48 -0.89 5.68 -2.62
C ASP A 48 -0.54 7.05 -3.21
N PRO A 49 -1.47 7.74 -3.87
CA PRO A 49 -1.19 8.98 -4.60
C PRO A 49 -0.83 10.16 -3.68
N VAL A 50 -1.21 10.09 -2.39
CA VAL A 50 -0.92 11.15 -1.42
C VAL A 50 0.45 10.98 -0.82
N THR A 51 0.79 9.78 -0.36
CA THR A 51 2.02 9.52 0.42
C THR A 51 3.15 8.92 -0.41
N GLY A 52 2.87 8.32 -1.56
CA GLY A 52 3.82 7.56 -2.37
C GLY A 52 4.17 6.19 -1.80
N LEU A 53 3.63 5.81 -0.64
CA LEU A 53 3.82 4.50 -0.02
C LEU A 53 3.09 3.41 -0.80
N ALA A 54 3.42 2.15 -0.53
CA ALA A 54 2.68 1.04 -1.12
C ALA A 54 1.18 1.15 -0.81
N ALA A 55 0.35 0.88 -1.81
CA ALA A 55 -1.09 0.77 -1.61
C ALA A 55 -1.41 -0.52 -0.81
N ARG A 56 -2.53 -0.52 -0.09
CA ARG A 56 -2.99 -1.66 0.72
C ARG A 56 -2.92 -3.00 0.00
N ARG A 57 -3.34 -3.04 -1.28
CA ARG A 57 -3.31 -4.28 -2.08
C ARG A 57 -1.88 -4.85 -2.24
N VAL A 58 -0.87 -3.99 -2.37
CA VAL A 58 0.53 -4.42 -2.46
C VAL A 58 1.00 -4.99 -1.12
N TYR A 59 0.62 -4.33 -0.03
CA TYR A 59 0.89 -4.81 1.32
C TYR A 59 0.27 -6.19 1.58
N ASP A 60 -1.02 -6.38 1.23
CA ASP A 60 -1.73 -7.65 1.46
C ASP A 60 -1.08 -8.82 0.70
N ILE A 61 -0.54 -8.58 -0.50
CA ILE A 61 0.21 -9.57 -1.27
C ILE A 61 1.56 -9.87 -0.58
N ALA A 62 2.33 -8.83 -0.27
CA ALA A 62 3.64 -8.97 0.36
C ALA A 62 3.54 -9.66 1.73
N LEU A 63 2.51 -9.35 2.53
CA LEU A 63 2.32 -9.99 3.82
C LEU A 63 2.10 -11.50 3.70
N LYS A 64 1.31 -11.95 2.72
CA LYS A 64 1.11 -13.39 2.46
C LYS A 64 2.42 -14.08 2.12
N GLU A 65 3.24 -13.47 1.28
CA GLU A 65 4.55 -13.99 0.88
C GLU A 65 5.50 -14.04 2.08
N HIS A 66 5.59 -12.98 2.88
CA HIS A 66 6.44 -12.95 4.07
C HIS A 66 6.01 -13.94 5.15
N VAL A 67 4.72 -14.18 5.35
CA VAL A 67 4.22 -15.20 6.31
C VAL A 67 4.65 -16.60 5.85
N LEU A 68 4.56 -16.91 4.55
CA LEU A 68 5.01 -18.20 4.02
C LEU A 68 6.52 -18.40 4.16
N LEU A 69 7.31 -17.39 3.84
CA LEU A 69 8.78 -17.40 3.98
C LEU A 69 9.18 -17.55 5.44
N ALA A 70 8.61 -16.74 6.33
CA ALA A 70 8.91 -16.80 7.77
C ALA A 70 8.57 -18.17 8.38
N ALA A 71 7.47 -18.78 7.96
CA ALA A 71 7.10 -20.13 8.40
C ALA A 71 8.05 -21.21 7.86
N HIS A 72 8.51 -21.09 6.60
CA HIS A 72 9.44 -22.03 5.99
C HIS A 72 10.84 -21.94 6.62
N ASP A 73 11.35 -20.73 6.81
CA ASP A 73 12.72 -20.48 7.26
C ASP A 73 12.84 -20.36 8.79
N HIS A 74 11.73 -20.49 9.50
CA HIS A 74 11.65 -20.31 10.96
C HIS A 74 12.19 -18.97 11.45
N LEU A 75 12.01 -17.91 10.65
CA LEU A 75 12.41 -16.55 10.96
C LEU A 75 11.28 -15.77 11.64
N PRO A 76 11.61 -14.85 12.56
CA PRO A 76 10.59 -13.99 13.16
C PRO A 76 10.05 -13.01 12.12
N LEU A 77 8.75 -12.74 12.20
CA LEU A 77 8.06 -11.74 11.38
C LEU A 77 7.15 -10.94 12.29
N ALA A 78 7.25 -9.62 12.27
CA ALA A 78 6.32 -8.75 12.96
C ALA A 78 5.54 -7.87 11.98
N VAL A 79 4.34 -7.47 12.37
CA VAL A 79 3.57 -6.45 11.69
C VAL A 79 3.23 -5.33 12.65
N MET A 80 3.16 -4.12 12.11
CA MET A 80 2.78 -2.93 12.83
C MET A 80 1.62 -2.28 12.08
N VAL A 81 0.53 -1.99 12.77
CA VAL A 81 -0.57 -1.18 12.25
C VAL A 81 -0.66 0.09 13.07
N MET A 82 -0.92 1.21 12.41
CA MET A 82 -0.95 2.50 13.06
C MET A 82 -2.03 3.39 12.47
N ASP A 83 -2.56 4.27 13.29
CA ASP A 83 -3.61 5.20 12.90
C ASP A 83 -3.34 6.58 13.52
N VAL A 84 -3.64 7.62 12.74
CA VAL A 84 -3.46 9.00 13.17
C VAL A 84 -4.56 9.37 14.15
N ASP A 85 -4.18 9.80 15.35
CA ASP A 85 -5.14 10.18 16.39
C ASP A 85 -5.85 11.48 16.00
N ASP A 86 -7.17 11.51 16.22
CA ASP A 86 -8.07 12.65 15.97
C ASP A 86 -7.97 13.27 14.56
N PHE A 87 -7.55 12.48 13.56
CA PHE A 87 -7.31 12.98 12.20
C PHE A 87 -8.56 13.56 11.52
N ALA A 88 -9.74 13.00 11.79
CA ALA A 88 -11.00 13.52 11.26
C ALA A 88 -11.25 14.96 11.75
N HIS A 89 -11.02 15.23 13.03
CA HIS A 89 -11.11 16.58 13.61
C HIS A 89 -10.07 17.51 12.98
N PHE A 90 -8.81 17.09 12.86
CA PHE A 90 -7.75 17.84 12.21
C PHE A 90 -8.13 18.23 10.78
N ARG A 91 -8.62 17.27 9.97
CA ARG A 91 -9.04 17.51 8.58
C ARG A 91 -10.24 18.45 8.47
N THR A 92 -11.19 18.35 9.40
CA THR A 92 -12.35 19.27 9.45
C THR A 92 -11.92 20.69 9.78
N SER A 93 -10.96 20.86 10.70
CA SER A 93 -10.48 22.18 11.14
C SER A 93 -9.56 22.86 10.13
N TYR A 94 -8.70 22.10 9.43
CA TYR A 94 -7.63 22.66 8.59
C TYR A 94 -7.71 22.31 7.11
N GLY A 95 -8.70 21.52 6.72
CA GLY A 95 -8.97 21.15 5.34
C GLY A 95 -8.14 19.97 4.79
N GLN A 96 -8.57 19.44 3.65
CA GLN A 96 -7.99 18.27 2.99
C GLN A 96 -6.49 18.45 2.67
N VAL A 97 -6.11 19.64 2.15
CA VAL A 97 -4.72 19.89 1.73
C VAL A 97 -3.74 19.78 2.91
N MET A 98 -4.15 20.26 4.09
CA MET A 98 -3.35 20.14 5.31
C MET A 98 -3.32 18.70 5.82
N GLY A 99 -4.43 17.98 5.77
CA GLY A 99 -4.48 16.55 6.07
C GLY A 99 -3.51 15.75 5.21
N ASP A 100 -3.48 16.00 3.90
CA ASP A 100 -2.56 15.33 2.98
C ASP A 100 -1.08 15.63 3.29
N GLN A 101 -0.77 16.85 3.72
CA GLN A 101 0.60 17.20 4.15
C GLN A 101 1.02 16.46 5.41
N VAL A 102 0.11 16.31 6.38
CA VAL A 102 0.34 15.51 7.59
C VAL A 102 0.57 14.04 7.23
N LEU A 103 -0.24 13.47 6.36
CA LEU A 103 -0.08 12.07 5.93
C LEU A 103 1.25 11.83 5.20
N ARG A 104 1.70 12.77 4.35
CA ARG A 104 3.03 12.72 3.72
C ARG A 104 4.16 12.81 4.74
N LEU A 105 4.01 13.67 5.75
CA LEU A 105 4.98 13.79 6.83
C LEU A 105 5.10 12.49 7.61
N ILE A 106 3.98 11.89 7.99
CA ILE A 106 3.93 10.62 8.72
C ILE A 106 4.57 9.51 7.86
N GLY A 107 4.15 9.36 6.60
CA GLY A 107 4.71 8.36 5.71
C GLY A 107 6.22 8.45 5.56
N ARG A 108 6.76 9.67 5.43
CA ARG A 108 8.21 9.91 5.40
C ARG A 108 8.88 9.54 6.72
N THR A 109 8.30 9.93 7.85
CA THR A 109 8.85 9.60 9.16
C THR A 109 8.87 8.10 9.41
N ILE A 110 7.86 7.35 8.96
CA ILE A 110 7.87 5.88 9.02
C ILE A 110 9.05 5.33 8.21
N LEU A 111 9.20 5.77 6.95
CA LEU A 111 10.30 5.32 6.07
C LEU A 111 11.69 5.62 6.65
N GLU A 112 11.85 6.74 7.36
CA GLU A 112 13.12 7.13 8.01
C GLU A 112 13.47 6.24 9.21
N ASN A 113 12.50 5.51 9.79
CA ASN A 113 12.67 4.70 10.99
C ASN A 113 12.64 3.18 10.74
N VAL A 114 12.37 2.75 9.51
CA VAL A 114 12.34 1.35 9.11
C VAL A 114 13.52 0.99 8.21
N LYS A 115 13.79 -0.31 8.04
CA LYS A 115 14.88 -0.81 7.19
C LYS A 115 14.44 -0.93 5.73
N GLY A 116 15.40 -1.02 4.80
CA GLY A 116 15.11 -1.14 3.36
C GLY A 116 14.37 -2.41 2.93
N GLN A 117 14.39 -3.47 3.75
CA GLN A 117 13.63 -4.70 3.52
C GLN A 117 12.18 -4.64 4.02
N ASP A 118 11.85 -3.63 4.86
CA ASP A 118 10.52 -3.47 5.43
C ASP A 118 9.54 -2.93 4.39
N THR A 119 8.31 -3.40 4.43
CA THR A 119 7.26 -2.93 3.52
C THR A 119 6.33 -1.96 4.24
N VAL A 120 6.34 -0.70 3.82
CA VAL A 120 5.49 0.36 4.38
C VAL A 120 4.33 0.65 3.44
N SER A 121 3.11 0.67 3.96
CA SER A 121 1.90 0.96 3.17
C SER A 121 0.97 1.99 3.80
N ARG A 122 0.23 2.69 2.94
CA ARG A 122 -0.99 3.39 3.30
C ARG A 122 -2.12 2.38 3.33
N HIS A 123 -2.62 2.03 4.54
CA HIS A 123 -3.57 0.93 4.73
C HIS A 123 -5.03 1.39 4.72
N GLY A 124 -5.28 2.67 4.94
CA GLY A 124 -6.60 3.32 4.92
C GLY A 124 -6.48 4.84 4.85
N ASP A 125 -7.59 5.55 5.09
CA ASP A 125 -7.67 7.01 4.98
C ASP A 125 -6.70 7.76 5.89
N GLN A 126 -6.46 7.21 7.07
CA GLN A 126 -5.59 7.77 8.11
C GLN A 126 -4.69 6.71 8.74
N SER A 127 -4.67 5.49 8.18
CA SER A 127 -3.96 4.37 8.73
C SER A 127 -2.82 3.90 7.85
N PHE A 128 -1.76 3.39 8.50
CA PHE A 128 -0.57 2.85 7.87
C PHE A 128 -0.29 1.45 8.40
N ALA A 129 0.42 0.64 7.64
CA ALA A 129 0.87 -0.67 8.07
C ALA A 129 2.30 -0.93 7.61
N VAL A 130 3.06 -1.67 8.41
CA VAL A 130 4.44 -2.05 8.13
C VAL A 130 4.59 -3.55 8.34
N ILE A 131 5.28 -4.22 7.39
CA ILE A 131 5.78 -5.57 7.55
C ILE A 131 7.25 -5.48 7.93
N LEU A 132 7.65 -6.18 8.98
CA LEU A 132 8.98 -6.19 9.54
C LEU A 132 9.54 -7.62 9.48
N PRO A 133 10.15 -8.04 8.35
CA PRO A 133 10.78 -9.36 8.23
C PRO A 133 11.95 -9.49 9.20
N GLU A 134 12.24 -10.72 9.63
CA GLU A 134 13.34 -11.07 10.53
C GLU A 134 13.38 -10.23 11.81
N THR A 135 12.20 -9.81 12.30
CA THR A 135 12.06 -8.87 13.41
C THR A 135 11.17 -9.46 14.50
N ARG A 136 11.69 -9.55 15.73
CA ARG A 136 10.97 -9.99 16.92
C ARG A 136 10.14 -8.83 17.51
N LEU A 137 9.15 -9.19 18.33
CA LEU A 137 8.22 -8.25 18.95
C LEU A 137 8.92 -7.07 19.65
N ALA A 138 9.95 -7.33 20.45
CA ALA A 138 10.68 -6.29 21.18
C ALA A 138 11.39 -5.28 20.25
N GLN A 139 11.92 -5.75 19.10
CA GLN A 139 12.55 -4.88 18.11
C GLN A 139 11.50 -4.04 17.36
N ALA A 140 10.36 -4.66 17.03
CA ALA A 140 9.23 -3.97 16.41
C ALA A 140 8.65 -2.90 17.34
N GLU A 141 8.55 -3.19 18.65
CA GLU A 141 8.13 -2.24 19.68
C GLU A 141 9.07 -1.02 19.77
N ALA A 142 10.39 -1.25 19.81
CA ALA A 142 11.37 -0.18 19.82
C ALA A 142 11.27 0.73 18.57
N THR A 143 11.09 0.12 17.39
CA THR A 143 10.88 0.85 16.14
C THR A 143 9.58 1.66 16.17
N ALA A 144 8.49 1.07 16.64
CA ALA A 144 7.20 1.74 16.77
C ALA A 144 7.26 2.93 17.72
N GLU A 145 7.93 2.77 18.87
CA GLU A 145 8.08 3.86 19.85
C GLU A 145 8.94 5.00 19.27
N SER A 146 9.97 4.68 18.49
CA SER A 146 10.76 5.69 17.77
C SER A 146 9.91 6.48 16.78
N ILE A 147 9.06 5.80 15.99
CA ILE A 147 8.13 6.43 15.05
C ILE A 147 7.14 7.31 15.81
N ARG A 148 6.50 6.77 16.86
CA ARG A 148 5.53 7.49 17.70
C ARG A 148 6.14 8.78 18.26
N ALA A 149 7.30 8.66 18.91
CA ALA A 149 7.99 9.79 19.52
C ALA A 149 8.42 10.85 18.49
N ALA A 150 8.94 10.41 17.34
CA ALA A 150 9.34 11.32 16.25
C ALA A 150 8.16 12.11 15.68
N ILE A 151 6.97 11.50 15.58
CA ILE A 151 5.75 12.20 15.13
C ILE A 151 5.24 13.14 16.22
N ALA A 152 5.12 12.68 17.46
CA ALA A 152 4.63 13.49 18.60
C ALA A 152 5.50 14.72 18.87
N ALA A 153 6.80 14.66 18.59
CA ALA A 153 7.71 15.78 18.75
C ALA A 153 7.57 16.88 17.66
N ARG A 154 6.84 16.59 16.56
CA ARG A 154 6.74 17.52 15.43
C ARG A 154 5.53 18.44 15.56
N SER A 155 5.76 19.76 15.55
CA SER A 155 4.70 20.75 15.39
C SER A 155 4.33 20.87 13.92
N ILE A 156 3.03 20.81 13.64
CA ILE A 156 2.50 21.04 12.30
C ILE A 156 2.39 22.55 12.06
N VAL A 157 3.06 23.02 11.01
CA VAL A 157 3.07 24.44 10.66
C VAL A 157 2.48 24.63 9.27
N ASN A 158 1.54 25.54 9.14
CA ASN A 158 1.03 25.96 7.84
C ASN A 158 2.10 26.79 7.13
N ARG A 159 2.67 26.26 6.06
CA ARG A 159 3.77 26.92 5.33
C ARG A 159 3.39 28.27 4.73
N ARG A 160 2.11 28.50 4.41
CA ARG A 160 1.62 29.75 3.81
C ARG A 160 1.42 30.84 4.85
N THR A 161 0.82 30.52 6.00
CA THR A 161 0.48 31.48 7.06
C THR A 161 1.50 31.51 8.17
N ARG A 162 2.44 30.55 8.24
CA ARG A 162 3.37 30.27 9.33
C ARG A 162 2.70 30.01 10.69
N ALA A 163 1.39 29.83 10.71
CA ALA A 163 0.66 29.47 11.92
C ALA A 163 0.96 28.03 12.34
N THR A 164 1.20 27.83 13.64
CA THR A 164 1.28 26.49 14.23
C THR A 164 -0.14 25.94 14.39
N LEU A 165 -0.39 24.75 13.83
CA LEU A 165 -1.69 24.10 13.81
C LEU A 165 -1.85 23.08 14.95
N GLY A 166 -0.81 22.90 15.77
CA GLY A 166 -0.78 21.93 16.84
C GLY A 166 0.14 20.73 16.55
N GLN A 167 -0.06 19.66 17.30
CA GLN A 167 0.65 18.40 17.16
C GLN A 167 -0.33 17.30 16.71
N VAL A 168 0.20 16.31 16.02
CA VAL A 168 -0.53 15.10 15.63
C VAL A 168 0.20 13.92 16.26
N THR A 169 -0.55 12.97 16.78
CA THR A 169 0.01 11.75 17.39
C THR A 169 -0.44 10.51 16.63
N LEU A 170 0.21 9.39 16.92
CA LEU A 170 -0.11 8.07 16.39
C LEU A 170 -0.38 7.09 17.52
N SER A 171 -1.39 6.26 17.34
CA SER A 171 -1.57 5.02 18.09
C SER A 171 -1.09 3.85 17.24
N LEU A 172 -0.40 2.90 17.85
CA LEU A 172 0.24 1.78 17.16
C LEU A 172 -0.11 0.46 17.86
N GLY A 173 -0.41 -0.55 17.04
CA GLY A 173 -0.58 -1.94 17.47
C GLY A 173 0.43 -2.82 16.74
N ILE A 174 1.06 -3.74 17.46
CA ILE A 174 2.11 -4.63 16.95
C ILE A 174 1.76 -6.07 17.26
N ALA A 175 2.05 -6.97 16.33
CA ALA A 175 1.99 -8.40 16.56
C ALA A 175 3.18 -9.10 15.90
N GLU A 176 3.74 -10.11 16.56
CA GLU A 176 4.71 -11.06 16.00
C GLU A 176 3.97 -12.31 15.54
N LEU A 177 4.37 -12.86 14.39
CA LEU A 177 3.81 -14.09 13.81
C LEU A 177 4.04 -15.27 14.75
N ARG A 178 2.99 -16.06 14.98
CA ARG A 178 3.03 -17.29 15.76
C ARG A 178 3.08 -18.52 14.83
N ASN A 179 3.58 -19.61 15.34
CA ASN A 179 3.62 -20.87 14.60
C ASN A 179 2.20 -21.31 14.17
N GLY A 180 2.04 -21.56 12.87
CA GLY A 180 0.77 -21.98 12.29
C GLY A 180 -0.29 -20.87 12.13
N GLU A 181 0.06 -19.63 12.44
CA GLU A 181 -0.85 -18.50 12.32
C GLU A 181 -1.00 -18.03 10.87
N THR A 182 -2.19 -17.64 10.48
CA THR A 182 -2.42 -17.05 9.16
C THR A 182 -2.09 -15.55 9.15
N HIS A 183 -1.81 -15.01 7.94
CA HIS A 183 -1.62 -13.57 7.77
C HIS A 183 -2.84 -12.73 8.25
N ALA A 184 -4.05 -13.30 8.15
CA ALA A 184 -5.28 -12.65 8.59
C ALA A 184 -5.38 -12.58 10.12
N ASP A 185 -5.01 -13.66 10.82
CA ASP A 185 -4.99 -13.70 12.28
C ASP A 185 -3.92 -12.78 12.86
N LEU A 186 -2.72 -12.77 12.26
CA LEU A 186 -1.64 -11.85 12.62
C LEU A 186 -2.11 -10.39 12.53
N MET A 187 -2.72 -10.01 11.41
CA MET A 187 -3.26 -8.65 11.22
C MET A 187 -4.39 -8.32 12.18
N ARG A 188 -5.26 -9.30 12.49
CA ARG A 188 -6.33 -9.12 13.47
C ARG A 188 -5.77 -8.81 14.86
N ARG A 189 -4.75 -9.55 15.34
CA ARG A 189 -4.11 -9.28 16.63
C ARG A 189 -3.44 -7.89 16.66
N ALA A 190 -2.75 -7.50 15.59
CA ALA A 190 -2.18 -6.16 15.50
C ALA A 190 -3.27 -5.07 15.53
N ALA A 191 -4.41 -5.29 14.86
CA ALA A 191 -5.52 -4.35 14.87
C ALA A 191 -6.21 -4.27 16.25
N GLU A 192 -6.35 -5.38 16.97
CA GLU A 192 -6.86 -5.43 18.35
C GLU A 192 -5.93 -4.65 19.30
N ALA A 193 -4.61 -4.79 19.13
CA ALA A 193 -3.62 -4.03 19.88
C ALA A 193 -3.70 -2.52 19.57
N LEU A 194 -3.88 -2.13 18.30
CA LEU A 194 -4.12 -0.74 17.92
C LEU A 194 -5.41 -0.19 18.57
N HIS A 195 -6.47 -0.98 18.58
CA HIS A 195 -7.70 -0.58 19.26
C HIS A 195 -7.47 -0.35 20.76
N ALA A 196 -6.75 -1.26 21.42
CA ALA A 196 -6.37 -1.10 22.83
C ALA A 196 -5.52 0.17 23.07
N ALA A 197 -4.60 0.51 22.14
CA ALA A 197 -3.83 1.75 22.20
C ALA A 197 -4.74 2.99 22.17
N LYS A 198 -5.73 3.01 21.29
CA LYS A 198 -6.69 4.12 21.19
C LYS A 198 -7.58 4.25 22.43
N VAL A 199 -8.18 3.13 22.89
CA VAL A 199 -9.00 3.11 24.10
C VAL A 199 -8.20 3.49 25.34
N GLY A 200 -6.93 3.10 25.40
CA GLY A 200 -6.01 3.41 26.49
C GLY A 200 -5.62 4.89 26.61
N GLY A 201 -6.05 5.76 25.68
CA GLY A 201 -5.79 7.21 25.70
C GLY A 201 -4.91 7.71 24.56
N SER A 202 -4.81 6.97 23.47
CA SER A 202 -4.07 7.33 22.25
C SER A 202 -2.56 7.59 22.47
N ASN A 203 -1.85 7.99 21.43
CA ASN A 203 -0.42 8.32 21.45
C ASN A 203 0.44 7.28 22.19
N ARG A 204 0.25 6.01 21.84
CA ARG A 204 0.99 4.89 22.48
C ARG A 204 1.15 3.70 21.56
N VAL A 205 2.09 2.85 21.95
CA VAL A 205 2.32 1.54 21.35
C VAL A 205 1.70 0.47 22.26
N VAL A 206 1.02 -0.52 21.68
CA VAL A 206 0.54 -1.72 22.36
C VAL A 206 0.98 -2.94 21.56
N CYS A 207 1.55 -3.92 22.24
CA CYS A 207 1.91 -5.21 21.68
C CYS A 207 0.80 -6.24 21.92
N ALA A 208 0.43 -6.98 20.87
CA ALA A 208 -0.49 -8.10 21.00
C ALA A 208 0.18 -9.25 21.77
N GLN A 209 -0.50 -9.70 22.81
CA GLN A 209 -0.08 -10.88 23.59
C GLN A 209 -0.33 -12.18 22.84
#